data_60fa8ba1c56363375b4cd83a41200ca6
#
_entry.id   60fa8ba1c56363375b4cd83a41200ca6
#
_cell.length_a   1.000
_cell.length_b   1.000
_cell.length_c   1.000
_cell.angle_alpha   90.00
_cell.angle_beta   90.00
_cell.angle_gamma   90.00
#
_symmetry.space_group_name_H-M   'P 1'
#
loop_
_entity.id
_entity.type
_entity.pdbx_description
1 polymer ?
#
loop_
_entity_poly.entity_id
_entity_poly.type
_entity_poly.pdbx_seq_one_letter_code
_entity_poly.pdbx_strand_id
1 'polypeptide(L)'
;MNIKKLSMFGVLLLTACVTINIYFPAAAAEKVADEIIQDIQTLEPEEKPQAKINPQSTLPAWQVSVYQLVDQAISMVIPSAHAEANLSVDSADIRRITADMRARFGELNTFYEQGVLAIKADGLLTTRGKVSLKDRNKLSKLIAVENADRYKLYQAIANANGHPEWAKQIKSTFAQRWITNAQSGWWYQTANGSWKQK
;
A
#
# COMPACT_ATOMS: atom_id res chain seq x y z
N MET A 1 17.90 67.38 -7.22
CA MET A 1 18.22 65.96 -7.50
C MET A 1 17.06 65.10 -6.97
N ASN A 2 16.35 64.45 -7.87
CA ASN A 2 14.97 63.97 -7.64
C ASN A 2 14.87 62.70 -6.81
N ILE A 3 14.50 62.83 -5.54
CA ILE A 3 14.28 61.71 -4.57
C ILE A 3 12.94 60.96 -4.82
N LYS A 4 12.10 61.44 -5.76
CA LYS A 4 10.78 60.87 -6.03
C LYS A 4 10.75 59.63 -6.93
N LYS A 5 11.88 59.13 -7.45
CA LYS A 5 11.92 57.95 -8.32
C LYS A 5 12.38 56.66 -7.65
N LEU A 6 12.78 56.71 -6.37
CA LEU A 6 13.25 55.52 -5.65
C LEU A 6 12.19 54.80 -4.83
N SER A 7 10.97 55.38 -4.72
CA SER A 7 9.90 54.84 -3.89
C SER A 7 8.92 53.92 -4.64
N MET A 8 9.15 53.66 -5.95
CA MET A 8 8.18 52.89 -6.76
C MET A 8 8.68 51.48 -7.11
N PHE A 9 9.85 51.08 -6.56
CA PHE A 9 10.41 49.74 -6.79
C PHE A 9 10.24 48.78 -5.59
N GLY A 10 9.58 49.25 -4.53
CA GLY A 10 9.49 48.51 -3.24
C GLY A 10 8.19 47.75 -2.97
N VAL A 11 7.22 47.67 -3.88
CA VAL A 11 5.87 47.11 -3.57
C VAL A 11 5.45 46.03 -4.57
N LEU A 12 6.37 45.23 -5.06
CA LEU A 12 5.97 44.02 -5.81
C LEU A 12 6.56 42.76 -5.18
N LEU A 13 6.42 42.65 -3.86
CA LEU A 13 6.44 41.32 -3.21
C LEU A 13 5.06 40.71 -3.40
N LEU A 14 4.80 40.20 -4.59
CA LEU A 14 3.70 39.29 -4.85
C LEU A 14 3.96 38.06 -4.01
N THR A 15 3.28 37.97 -2.88
CA THR A 15 3.08 36.71 -2.15
C THR A 15 2.28 35.79 -3.06
N ALA A 16 2.98 35.05 -3.91
CA ALA A 16 2.39 33.94 -4.64
C ALA A 16 2.03 32.88 -3.60
N CYS A 17 0.77 32.84 -3.18
CA CYS A 17 0.22 31.71 -2.45
C CYS A 17 0.19 30.53 -3.43
N VAL A 18 1.26 29.73 -3.45
CA VAL A 18 1.26 28.46 -4.15
C VAL A 18 0.37 27.53 -3.34
N THR A 19 -0.87 27.32 -3.81
CA THR A 19 -1.74 26.30 -3.28
C THR A 19 -1.25 24.97 -3.84
N ILE A 20 -0.46 24.22 -3.06
CA ILE A 20 -0.06 22.84 -3.42
C ILE A 20 -1.30 21.97 -3.19
N ASN A 21 -1.97 21.60 -4.26
CA ASN A 21 -3.06 20.63 -4.21
C ASN A 21 -2.44 19.24 -4.23
N ILE A 22 -2.33 18.60 -3.06
CA ILE A 22 -1.75 17.26 -2.93
C ILE A 22 -2.85 16.25 -3.27
N TYR A 23 -2.72 15.63 -4.44
CA TYR A 23 -3.62 14.57 -4.87
C TYR A 23 -3.22 13.24 -4.23
N PHE A 24 -4.23 12.42 -3.89
CA PHE A 24 -4.02 11.05 -3.44
C PHE A 24 -3.31 10.22 -4.53
N PRO A 25 -2.15 9.60 -4.23
CA PRO A 25 -1.36 8.87 -5.21
C PRO A 25 -1.93 7.45 -5.42
N ALA A 26 -2.99 7.33 -6.22
CA ALA A 26 -3.72 6.06 -6.38
C ALA A 26 -2.83 4.91 -6.85
N ALA A 27 -1.94 5.12 -7.82
CA ALA A 27 -1.05 4.09 -8.36
C ALA A 27 -0.04 3.60 -7.30
N ALA A 28 0.54 4.51 -6.52
CA ALA A 28 1.42 4.13 -5.41
C ALA A 28 0.66 3.37 -4.33
N ALA A 29 -0.58 3.76 -4.04
CA ALA A 29 -1.44 3.07 -3.07
C ALA A 29 -1.82 1.66 -3.53
N GLU A 30 -2.02 1.41 -4.82
CA GLU A 30 -2.26 0.08 -5.36
C GLU A 30 -1.03 -0.82 -5.18
N LYS A 31 0.16 -0.33 -5.55
CA LYS A 31 1.41 -1.08 -5.37
C LYS A 31 1.66 -1.45 -3.91
N VAL A 32 1.55 -0.47 -3.02
CA VAL A 32 1.68 -0.67 -1.57
C VAL A 32 0.65 -1.67 -1.05
N ALA A 33 -0.59 -1.59 -1.50
CA ALA A 33 -1.63 -2.53 -1.09
C ALA A 33 -1.29 -3.96 -1.52
N ASP A 34 -0.76 -4.16 -2.73
CA ASP A 34 -0.33 -5.48 -3.20
C ASP A 34 0.82 -6.04 -2.36
N GLU A 35 1.84 -5.23 -2.09
CA GLU A 35 2.99 -5.63 -1.28
C GLU A 35 2.55 -6.04 0.13
N ILE A 36 1.72 -5.24 0.80
CA ILE A 36 1.21 -5.54 2.14
C ILE A 36 0.32 -6.79 2.13
N ILE A 37 -0.57 -6.94 1.15
CA ILE A 37 -1.48 -8.08 1.06
C ILE A 37 -0.70 -9.38 0.82
N GLN A 38 0.28 -9.36 -0.08
CA GLN A 38 1.14 -10.51 -0.34
C GLN A 38 1.95 -10.90 0.89
N ASP A 39 2.50 -9.92 1.61
CA ASP A 39 3.21 -10.14 2.86
C ASP A 39 2.31 -10.79 3.94
N ILE A 40 1.08 -10.32 4.11
CA ILE A 40 0.10 -10.91 5.04
C ILE A 40 -0.28 -12.34 4.63
N GLN A 41 -0.39 -12.61 3.32
CA GLN A 41 -0.81 -13.92 2.80
C GLN A 41 0.33 -14.94 2.69
N THR A 42 1.56 -14.55 3.02
CA THR A 42 2.69 -15.46 3.05
C THR A 42 2.60 -16.35 4.29
N LEU A 43 2.53 -17.66 4.09
CA LEU A 43 2.52 -18.66 5.16
C LEU A 43 3.92 -19.11 5.59
N GLU A 44 4.97 -18.64 4.93
CA GLU A 44 6.34 -18.98 5.26
C GLU A 44 6.85 -18.14 6.45
N PRO A 45 7.61 -18.76 7.39
CA PRO A 45 8.35 -17.99 8.41
C PRO A 45 9.35 -17.06 7.69
N GLU A 46 9.45 -15.81 8.14
CA GLU A 46 10.46 -14.88 7.62
C GLU A 46 11.87 -15.50 7.69
N GLU A 47 12.37 -16.01 6.57
CA GLU A 47 13.80 -15.95 6.33
C GLU A 47 14.11 -14.47 6.05
N LYS A 48 14.87 -13.85 6.97
CA LYS A 48 15.39 -12.49 6.78
C LYS A 48 15.91 -12.37 5.36
N PRO A 49 15.65 -11.29 4.64
CA PRO A 49 16.19 -11.08 3.31
C PRO A 49 17.72 -11.11 3.40
N GLN A 50 18.31 -12.25 3.18
CA GLN A 50 19.70 -12.31 2.77
C GLN A 50 19.71 -11.71 1.36
N ALA A 51 20.27 -10.52 1.26
CA ALA A 51 20.61 -9.96 -0.03
C ALA A 51 21.38 -11.04 -0.78
N LYS A 52 20.71 -11.72 -1.71
CA LYS A 52 21.38 -12.58 -2.69
C LYS A 52 22.17 -11.63 -3.58
N ILE A 53 23.39 -11.33 -3.13
CA ILE A 53 24.44 -10.86 -4.01
C ILE A 53 24.63 -11.99 -4.99
N ASN A 54 24.07 -11.85 -6.18
CA ASN A 54 24.33 -12.78 -7.27
C ASN A 54 25.72 -12.43 -7.85
N PRO A 55 26.78 -13.20 -7.61
CA PRO A 55 28.10 -12.88 -8.11
C PRO A 55 28.33 -13.56 -9.47
N GLN A 56 27.53 -13.18 -10.48
CA GLN A 56 27.78 -13.59 -11.85
C GLN A 56 27.21 -12.59 -12.87
N SER A 57 27.85 -11.43 -12.91
CA SER A 57 27.92 -10.64 -14.13
C SER A 57 29.39 -10.28 -14.31
N THR A 58 30.13 -11.15 -14.95
CA THR A 58 31.49 -10.88 -15.39
C THR A 58 31.46 -9.94 -16.60
N LEU A 59 31.05 -8.70 -16.37
CA LEU A 59 31.32 -7.63 -17.32
C LEU A 59 32.74 -7.09 -17.00
N PRO A 60 33.59 -6.89 -18.02
CA PRO A 60 34.90 -6.30 -17.79
C PRO A 60 34.77 -4.91 -17.15
N ALA A 61 35.67 -4.61 -16.19
CA ALA A 61 35.60 -3.42 -15.33
C ALA A 61 35.48 -2.08 -16.09
N TRP A 62 35.99 -2.01 -17.32
CA TRP A 62 35.85 -0.81 -18.15
C TRP A 62 34.43 -0.54 -18.65
N GLN A 63 33.62 -1.59 -18.86
CA GLN A 63 32.20 -1.44 -19.26
C GLN A 63 31.36 -0.91 -18.10
N VAL A 64 31.61 -1.39 -16.89
CA VAL A 64 30.92 -0.89 -15.69
C VAL A 64 31.16 0.60 -15.49
N SER A 65 32.40 1.07 -15.69
CA SER A 65 32.74 2.49 -15.57
C SER A 65 32.07 3.37 -16.62
N VAL A 66 31.89 2.88 -17.85
CA VAL A 66 31.20 3.62 -18.91
C VAL A 66 29.69 3.74 -18.61
N TYR A 67 29.05 2.66 -18.12
CA TYR A 67 27.64 2.74 -17.73
C TYR A 67 27.40 3.66 -16.54
N GLN A 68 28.28 3.66 -15.55
CA GLN A 68 28.18 4.59 -14.40
C GLN A 68 28.35 6.04 -14.81
N LEU A 69 29.22 6.36 -15.77
CA LEU A 69 29.38 7.71 -16.30
C LEU A 69 28.18 8.17 -17.13
N VAL A 70 27.58 7.27 -17.89
CA VAL A 70 26.35 7.56 -18.67
C VAL A 70 25.18 7.80 -17.76
N ASP A 71 24.97 6.96 -16.74
CA ASP A 71 23.91 7.14 -15.74
C ASP A 71 24.06 8.46 -14.97
N GLN A 72 25.30 8.83 -14.61
CA GLN A 72 25.56 10.09 -13.90
C GLN A 72 25.36 11.31 -14.79
N ALA A 73 25.69 11.22 -16.09
CA ALA A 73 25.46 12.30 -17.06
C ALA A 73 23.96 12.47 -17.38
N ILE A 74 23.20 11.37 -17.47
CA ILE A 74 21.74 11.41 -17.69
C ILE A 74 21.03 11.99 -16.47
N SER A 75 21.46 11.63 -15.26
CA SER A 75 20.89 12.14 -14.00
C SER A 75 21.13 13.63 -13.79
N MET A 76 22.16 14.22 -14.38
CA MET A 76 22.44 15.66 -14.33
C MET A 76 21.60 16.48 -15.32
N VAL A 77 21.14 15.89 -16.43
CA VAL A 77 20.47 16.63 -17.52
C VAL A 77 18.96 16.49 -17.47
N ILE A 78 18.46 15.44 -16.84
CA ILE A 78 17.03 15.24 -16.64
C ILE A 78 16.80 15.21 -15.13
N PRO A 79 16.38 16.30 -14.48
CA PRO A 79 15.81 16.18 -13.16
C PRO A 79 14.63 15.23 -13.31
N SER A 80 14.74 14.05 -12.68
CA SER A 80 13.66 13.10 -12.62
C SER A 80 12.49 13.79 -11.92
N ALA A 81 11.62 14.42 -12.72
CA ALA A 81 10.31 14.86 -12.27
C ALA A 81 9.40 13.64 -12.06
N HIS A 82 9.94 12.56 -11.53
CA HIS A 82 9.22 11.54 -10.83
C HIS A 82 9.08 12.02 -9.39
N ALA A 83 8.20 12.99 -9.19
CA ALA A 83 7.41 13.00 -7.99
C ALA A 83 6.46 11.79 -8.09
N GLU A 84 7.01 10.58 -8.15
CA GLU A 84 6.30 9.39 -7.75
C GLU A 84 5.99 9.64 -6.29
N ALA A 85 4.75 10.01 -6.00
CA ALA A 85 4.29 10.20 -4.64
C ALA A 85 4.35 8.82 -3.99
N ASN A 86 5.53 8.46 -3.47
CA ASN A 86 5.74 7.21 -2.76
C ASN A 86 4.93 7.27 -1.47
N LEU A 87 3.96 6.38 -1.36
CA LEU A 87 3.21 6.24 -0.13
C LEU A 87 4.12 5.63 0.94
N SER A 88 4.39 6.37 2.01
CA SER A 88 5.18 5.86 3.13
C SER A 88 4.38 4.80 3.90
N VAL A 89 4.97 3.61 4.07
CA VAL A 89 4.37 2.51 4.83
C VAL A 89 5.28 1.99 5.93
N ASP A 90 6.42 2.62 6.12
CA ASP A 90 7.39 2.23 7.15
C ASP A 90 7.14 2.98 8.46
N SER A 91 6.09 2.58 9.19
CA SER A 91 5.87 3.02 10.57
C SER A 91 5.74 1.84 11.52
N ALA A 92 6.04 2.07 12.81
CA ALA A 92 5.93 1.03 13.83
C ALA A 92 4.51 0.47 13.92
N ASP A 93 3.49 1.32 13.78
CA ASP A 93 2.09 0.89 13.81
C ASP A 93 1.74 0.02 12.61
N ILE A 94 2.15 0.42 11.39
CA ILE A 94 1.90 -0.37 10.18
C ILE A 94 2.55 -1.74 10.31
N ARG A 95 3.83 -1.81 10.69
CA ARG A 95 4.54 -3.08 10.87
C ARG A 95 3.86 -3.98 11.89
N ARG A 96 3.45 -3.43 13.04
CA ARG A 96 2.76 -4.19 14.09
C ARG A 96 1.42 -4.74 13.59
N ILE A 97 0.59 -3.90 12.95
CA ILE A 97 -0.71 -4.33 12.45
C ILE A 97 -0.54 -5.42 11.38
N THR A 98 0.39 -5.24 10.45
CA THR A 98 0.68 -6.22 9.39
C THR A 98 1.16 -7.55 9.96
N ALA A 99 2.04 -7.52 10.99
CA ALA A 99 2.50 -8.72 11.68
C ALA A 99 1.35 -9.46 12.39
N ASP A 100 0.43 -8.74 13.06
CA ASP A 100 -0.73 -9.33 13.72
C ASP A 100 -1.68 -9.98 12.68
N MET A 101 -1.88 -9.34 11.53
CA MET A 101 -2.69 -9.86 10.43
C MET A 101 -2.06 -11.11 9.81
N ARG A 102 -0.74 -11.10 9.58
CA ARG A 102 0.02 -12.25 9.06
C ARG A 102 -0.06 -13.45 10.02
N ALA A 103 0.15 -13.24 11.32
CA ALA A 103 0.04 -14.29 12.33
C ALA A 103 -1.34 -14.97 12.36
N ARG A 104 -2.39 -14.21 12.03
CA ARG A 104 -3.78 -14.68 11.98
C ARG A 104 -4.12 -15.37 10.66
N PHE A 105 -3.39 -15.09 9.61
CA PHE A 105 -3.74 -15.50 8.24
C PHE A 105 -3.92 -17.02 8.10
N GLY A 106 -3.06 -17.84 8.70
CA GLY A 106 -3.17 -19.30 8.62
C GLY A 106 -4.52 -19.83 9.11
N GLU A 107 -5.08 -19.26 10.18
CA GLU A 107 -6.41 -19.63 10.65
C GLU A 107 -7.52 -19.15 9.71
N LEU A 108 -7.40 -17.93 9.18
CA LEU A 108 -8.35 -17.41 8.19
C LEU A 108 -8.33 -18.23 6.89
N ASN A 109 -7.13 -18.63 6.43
CA ASN A 109 -6.97 -19.42 5.21
C ASN A 109 -7.75 -20.75 5.28
N THR A 110 -7.71 -21.43 6.43
CA THR A 110 -8.50 -22.64 6.63
C THR A 110 -10.00 -22.41 6.38
N PHE A 111 -10.55 -21.27 6.78
CA PHE A 111 -11.97 -20.95 6.55
C PHE A 111 -12.26 -20.49 5.11
N TYR A 112 -11.28 -19.88 4.44
CA TYR A 112 -11.37 -19.59 3.01
C TYR A 112 -11.45 -20.89 2.19
N GLU A 113 -10.57 -21.86 2.47
CA GLU A 113 -10.55 -23.17 1.81
C GLU A 113 -11.85 -23.96 2.03
N GLN A 114 -12.46 -23.83 3.20
CA GLN A 114 -13.79 -24.39 3.50
C GLN A 114 -14.94 -23.67 2.78
N GLY A 115 -14.69 -22.53 2.12
CA GLY A 115 -15.69 -21.72 1.45
C GLY A 115 -16.69 -21.02 2.38
N VAL A 116 -16.41 -20.97 3.69
CA VAL A 116 -17.27 -20.32 4.70
C VAL A 116 -16.85 -18.91 5.06
N LEU A 117 -15.66 -18.48 4.61
CA LEU A 117 -15.15 -17.11 4.70
C LEU A 117 -15.12 -16.51 3.31
N ALA A 118 -15.47 -15.22 3.20
CA ALA A 118 -15.50 -14.52 1.93
C ALA A 118 -15.13 -13.04 2.10
N ILE A 119 -14.69 -12.42 1.00
CA ILE A 119 -14.35 -10.99 0.91
C ILE A 119 -15.55 -10.25 0.33
N LYS A 120 -16.05 -9.25 1.05
CA LYS A 120 -17.11 -8.35 0.57
C LYS A 120 -16.56 -7.36 -0.47
N ALA A 121 -17.46 -6.72 -1.23
CA ALA A 121 -17.11 -5.69 -2.21
C ALA A 121 -16.34 -4.49 -1.60
N ASP A 122 -16.53 -4.23 -0.30
CA ASP A 122 -15.79 -3.18 0.44
C ASP A 122 -14.45 -3.66 1.02
N GLY A 123 -14.00 -4.85 0.66
CA GLY A 123 -12.74 -5.44 1.09
C GLY A 123 -12.75 -6.00 2.51
N LEU A 124 -13.89 -6.00 3.20
CA LEU A 124 -14.00 -6.60 4.54
C LEU A 124 -14.38 -8.07 4.47
N LEU A 125 -14.06 -8.81 5.52
CA LEU A 125 -14.40 -10.21 5.63
C LEU A 125 -15.83 -10.41 6.13
N THR A 126 -16.45 -11.51 5.68
CA THR A 126 -17.78 -11.95 6.14
C THR A 126 -17.88 -13.46 6.09
N THR A 127 -18.81 -14.01 6.84
CA THR A 127 -19.19 -15.43 6.71
C THR A 127 -20.04 -15.64 5.47
N ARG A 128 -19.84 -16.80 4.81
CA ARG A 128 -20.65 -17.26 3.68
C ARG A 128 -21.07 -18.72 3.90
N GLY A 129 -22.32 -19.05 3.62
CA GLY A 129 -22.79 -20.42 3.78
C GLY A 129 -23.00 -20.86 5.24
N LYS A 130 -22.98 -22.17 5.46
CA LYS A 130 -23.23 -22.76 6.78
C LYS A 130 -21.91 -23.01 7.50
N VAL A 131 -21.69 -22.32 8.61
CA VAL A 131 -20.54 -22.54 9.50
C VAL A 131 -20.93 -23.58 10.56
N SER A 132 -20.03 -24.51 10.88
CA SER A 132 -20.25 -25.51 11.94
C SER A 132 -20.46 -24.80 13.29
N LEU A 133 -21.26 -25.39 14.17
CA LEU A 133 -21.54 -24.79 15.49
C LEU A 133 -20.27 -24.58 16.31
N LYS A 134 -19.30 -25.49 16.22
CA LYS A 134 -18.03 -25.42 16.94
C LYS A 134 -17.13 -24.28 16.45
N ASP A 135 -17.21 -23.94 15.16
CA ASP A 135 -16.33 -22.96 14.52
C ASP A 135 -16.94 -21.55 14.46
N ARG A 136 -18.26 -21.44 14.66
CA ARG A 136 -19.00 -20.17 14.50
C ARG A 136 -18.44 -19.03 15.35
N ASN A 137 -18.21 -19.29 16.63
CA ASN A 137 -17.69 -18.27 17.54
C ASN A 137 -16.25 -17.90 17.22
N LYS A 138 -15.42 -18.88 16.85
CA LYS A 138 -14.03 -18.66 16.44
C LYS A 138 -13.98 -17.79 15.18
N LEU A 139 -14.70 -18.20 14.14
CA LEU A 139 -14.73 -17.45 12.86
C LEU A 139 -15.24 -16.02 13.06
N SER A 140 -16.32 -15.85 13.84
CA SER A 140 -16.85 -14.52 14.12
C SER A 140 -15.82 -13.59 14.81
N LYS A 141 -15.07 -14.11 15.78
CA LYS A 141 -14.00 -13.35 16.43
C LYS A 141 -12.86 -13.01 15.46
N LEU A 142 -12.41 -13.97 14.65
CA LEU A 142 -11.37 -13.77 13.64
C LEU A 142 -11.78 -12.67 12.64
N ILE A 143 -12.99 -12.72 12.12
CA ILE A 143 -13.52 -11.70 11.20
C ILE A 143 -13.55 -10.32 11.86
N ALA A 144 -14.03 -10.24 13.11
CA ALA A 144 -14.13 -8.97 13.82
C ALA A 144 -12.75 -8.32 14.03
N VAL A 145 -11.77 -9.11 14.48
CA VAL A 145 -10.40 -8.61 14.70
C VAL A 145 -9.74 -8.24 13.36
N GLU A 146 -9.84 -9.09 12.35
CA GLU A 146 -9.27 -8.82 11.03
C GLU A 146 -9.84 -7.54 10.41
N ASN A 147 -11.16 -7.37 10.44
CA ASN A 147 -11.79 -6.17 9.91
C ASN A 147 -11.39 -4.90 10.69
N ALA A 148 -11.24 -5.00 12.01
CA ALA A 148 -10.75 -3.89 12.82
C ALA A 148 -9.31 -3.52 12.45
N ASP A 149 -8.44 -4.50 12.23
CA ASP A 149 -7.04 -4.27 11.88
C ASP A 149 -6.91 -3.70 10.45
N ARG A 150 -7.75 -4.11 9.50
CA ARG A 150 -7.85 -3.48 8.18
C ARG A 150 -8.14 -1.97 8.30
N TYR A 151 -9.12 -1.57 9.10
CA TYR A 151 -9.40 -0.15 9.33
C TYR A 151 -8.23 0.58 9.97
N LYS A 152 -7.58 -0.01 11.00
CA LYS A 152 -6.40 0.58 11.64
C LYS A 152 -5.25 0.73 10.65
N LEU A 153 -5.03 -0.26 9.79
CA LEU A 153 -3.99 -0.23 8.75
C LEU A 153 -4.19 0.97 7.81
N TYR A 154 -5.41 1.15 7.29
CA TYR A 154 -5.71 2.26 6.39
C TYR A 154 -5.49 3.63 7.05
N GLN A 155 -5.89 3.76 8.31
CA GLN A 155 -5.66 4.98 9.07
C GLN A 155 -4.17 5.19 9.38
N ALA A 156 -3.43 4.13 9.72
CA ALA A 156 -2.00 4.22 9.98
C ALA A 156 -1.21 4.64 8.73
N ILE A 157 -1.57 4.10 7.55
CA ILE A 157 -0.96 4.52 6.27
C ILE A 157 -1.28 5.99 5.99
N ALA A 158 -2.52 6.42 6.17
CA ALA A 158 -2.93 7.81 5.98
C ALA A 158 -2.14 8.77 6.91
N ASN A 159 -2.02 8.41 8.18
CA ASN A 159 -1.29 9.19 9.18
C ASN A 159 0.22 9.25 8.89
N ALA A 160 0.83 8.12 8.48
CA ALA A 160 2.26 8.07 8.13
C ALA A 160 2.63 8.99 6.96
N ASN A 161 1.64 9.32 6.13
CA ASN A 161 1.80 10.24 5.00
C ASN A 161 1.38 11.69 5.31
N GLY A 162 0.98 11.98 6.56
CA GLY A 162 0.54 13.31 6.96
C GLY A 162 -0.84 13.72 6.43
N HIS A 163 -1.60 12.74 5.88
CA HIS A 163 -2.89 12.94 5.23
C HIS A 163 -3.98 12.03 5.82
N PRO A 164 -4.44 12.28 7.06
CA PRO A 164 -5.46 11.44 7.70
C PRO A 164 -6.74 11.31 6.87
N GLU A 165 -7.06 12.31 6.06
CA GLU A 165 -8.22 12.33 5.15
C GLU A 165 -8.13 11.30 4.03
N TRP A 166 -6.94 10.78 3.71
CA TRP A 166 -6.75 9.74 2.69
C TRP A 166 -7.22 8.34 3.13
N ALA A 167 -7.51 8.13 4.39
CA ALA A 167 -7.91 6.81 4.91
C ALA A 167 -9.08 6.20 4.13
N LYS A 168 -10.03 7.02 3.66
CA LYS A 168 -11.16 6.55 2.84
C LYS A 168 -10.73 6.09 1.45
N GLN A 169 -9.82 6.82 0.81
CA GLN A 169 -9.29 6.46 -0.52
C GLN A 169 -8.40 5.22 -0.44
N ILE A 170 -7.53 5.14 0.58
CA ILE A 170 -6.72 3.96 0.89
C ILE A 170 -7.62 2.75 1.09
N LYS A 171 -8.68 2.85 1.90
CA LYS A 171 -9.67 1.78 2.07
C LYS A 171 -10.26 1.32 0.74
N SER A 172 -10.64 2.26 -0.14
CA SER A 172 -11.22 1.93 -1.45
C SER A 172 -10.23 1.18 -2.34
N THR A 173 -8.97 1.63 -2.36
CA THR A 173 -7.89 0.95 -3.09
C THR A 173 -7.66 -0.46 -2.54
N PHE A 174 -7.48 -0.60 -1.23
CA PHE A 174 -7.30 -1.90 -0.60
C PHE A 174 -8.49 -2.85 -0.82
N ALA A 175 -9.72 -2.34 -0.84
CA ALA A 175 -10.90 -3.17 -1.11
C ALA A 175 -10.79 -3.90 -2.45
N GLN A 176 -10.39 -3.20 -3.49
CA GLN A 176 -10.17 -3.78 -4.81
C GLN A 176 -8.97 -4.74 -4.81
N ARG A 177 -7.87 -4.37 -4.13
CA ARG A 177 -6.66 -5.19 -4.10
C ARG A 177 -6.84 -6.47 -3.29
N TRP A 178 -7.60 -6.47 -2.18
CA TRP A 178 -7.99 -7.71 -1.47
C TRP A 178 -8.72 -8.71 -2.38
N ILE A 179 -9.61 -8.22 -3.24
CA ILE A 179 -10.32 -9.05 -4.21
C ILE A 179 -9.39 -9.51 -5.34
N THR A 180 -8.53 -8.63 -5.83
CA THR A 180 -7.58 -8.95 -6.91
C THR A 180 -6.58 -10.01 -6.46
N ASN A 181 -6.05 -9.89 -5.24
CA ASN A 181 -5.07 -10.81 -4.65
C ASN A 181 -5.73 -12.01 -3.94
N ALA A 182 -7.06 -12.18 -4.05
CA ALA A 182 -7.72 -13.38 -3.53
C ALA A 182 -7.18 -14.63 -4.23
N GLN A 183 -6.87 -15.67 -3.44
CA GLN A 183 -6.36 -16.94 -3.97
C GLN A 183 -7.45 -17.73 -4.69
N SER A 184 -7.03 -18.65 -5.57
CA SER A 184 -7.96 -19.54 -6.28
C SER A 184 -8.86 -20.29 -5.30
N GLY A 185 -10.14 -20.35 -5.59
CA GLY A 185 -11.15 -20.98 -4.74
C GLY A 185 -11.78 -20.06 -3.69
N TRP A 186 -11.23 -18.91 -3.40
CA TRP A 186 -11.84 -17.99 -2.44
C TRP A 186 -13.08 -17.29 -3.01
N TRP A 187 -14.04 -17.05 -2.12
CA TRP A 187 -15.26 -16.35 -2.48
C TRP A 187 -15.11 -14.83 -2.26
N TYR A 188 -15.60 -14.08 -3.22
CA TYR A 188 -15.66 -12.63 -3.11
C TYR A 188 -16.97 -12.05 -3.67
N GLN A 189 -17.33 -10.89 -3.21
CA GLN A 189 -18.49 -10.15 -3.67
C GLN A 189 -18.07 -9.12 -4.72
N THR A 190 -18.75 -9.12 -5.85
CA THR A 190 -18.59 -8.12 -6.91
C THR A 190 -19.27 -6.81 -6.53
N ALA A 191 -18.96 -5.71 -7.22
CA ALA A 191 -19.54 -4.39 -6.97
C ALA A 191 -21.06 -4.36 -7.04
N ASN A 192 -21.68 -5.25 -7.85
CA ASN A 192 -23.14 -5.36 -7.94
C ASN A 192 -23.75 -6.27 -6.86
N GLY A 193 -22.96 -6.73 -5.89
CA GLY A 193 -23.42 -7.55 -4.77
C GLY A 193 -23.45 -9.06 -5.04
N SER A 194 -23.14 -9.52 -6.26
CA SER A 194 -23.12 -10.94 -6.60
C SER A 194 -21.89 -11.65 -6.02
N TRP A 195 -22.03 -12.90 -5.61
CA TRP A 195 -20.92 -13.72 -5.14
C TRP A 195 -20.27 -14.48 -6.29
N LYS A 196 -18.94 -14.46 -6.34
CA LYS A 196 -18.11 -15.21 -7.28
C LYS A 196 -16.98 -15.93 -6.55
N GLN A 197 -16.46 -16.95 -7.17
CA GLN A 197 -15.25 -17.66 -6.73
C GLN A 197 -14.10 -17.28 -7.66
N LYS A 198 -12.92 -17.13 -7.07
CA LYS A 198 -11.69 -16.77 -7.79
C LYS A 198 -11.18 -17.95 -8.59
#